data_2ff73a8961f1a6c541c67a9c2568134f
#
_entry.id   2ff73a8961f1a6c541c67a9c2568134f
#
_cell.length_a   1.000
_cell.length_b   1.000
_cell.length_c   1.000
_cell.angle_alpha   90.00
_cell.angle_beta   90.00
_cell.angle_gamma   90.00
#
_symmetry.space_group_name_H-M   'P 1'
#
loop_
_entity.id
_entity.type
_entity.pdbx_description
1 polymer ?
#
loop_
_entity_poly.entity_id
_entity_poly.type
_entity_poly.pdbx_seq_one_letter_code
_entity_poly.pdbx_strand_id
1 'polypeptide(L)'
;MADPLVEYIYVPKVLFTDLEYRWMSSFSKILYAILLDQSRLAVKKGWVDKNNNIYVVFPKSELRNYLKVSRSKLDAGFYELEECAKLIKVVYPKPGMAGRIYLRSIVPANEKR
;
A
#
# COMPACT_ATOMS: atom_id res chain seq x y z
N MET A 1 6.59 6.69 24.34
CA MET A 1 7.45 7.49 23.48
C MET A 1 8.27 6.56 22.56
N ALA A 2 8.41 6.91 21.32
CA ALA A 2 9.13 6.08 20.38
C ALA A 2 10.65 6.16 20.60
N ASP A 3 11.32 5.00 20.53
CA ASP A 3 12.76 4.94 20.55
C ASP A 3 13.28 5.40 19.18
N PRO A 4 14.17 6.41 19.09
CA PRO A 4 14.66 6.92 17.81
C PRO A 4 15.41 5.87 16.98
N LEU A 5 15.86 4.77 17.59
CA LEU A 5 16.53 3.69 16.87
C LEU A 5 15.57 2.63 16.33
N VAL A 6 14.28 2.74 16.65
CA VAL A 6 13.26 1.80 16.19
C VAL A 6 12.43 2.45 15.10
N GLU A 7 12.32 1.77 13.96
CA GLU A 7 11.49 2.24 12.87
C GLU A 7 10.07 1.76 13.04
N TYR A 8 9.13 2.57 12.59
CA TYR A 8 7.70 2.31 12.75
C TYR A 8 6.99 2.37 11.42
N ILE A 9 5.96 1.55 11.28
CA ILE A 9 5.01 1.66 10.19
C ILE A 9 3.73 2.23 10.79
N TYR A 10 3.22 3.31 10.21
CA TYR A 10 2.03 3.97 10.71
C TYR A 10 0.81 3.52 9.93
N VAL A 11 -0.19 2.98 10.65
CA VAL A 11 -1.44 2.57 10.03
C VAL A 11 -2.43 3.72 10.15
N PRO A 12 -2.93 4.29 9.04
CA PRO A 12 -3.86 5.41 9.12
C PRO A 12 -5.13 5.02 9.88
N LYS A 13 -5.46 5.82 10.88
CA LYS A 13 -6.62 5.57 11.74
C LYS A 13 -7.92 5.54 10.93
N VAL A 14 -7.99 6.30 9.85
CA VAL A 14 -9.17 6.37 8.99
C VAL A 14 -9.55 5.01 8.43
N LEU A 15 -8.61 4.10 8.28
CA LEU A 15 -8.88 2.74 7.81
C LEU A 15 -9.77 1.95 8.78
N PHE A 16 -9.80 2.37 10.04
CA PHE A 16 -10.60 1.71 11.07
C PHE A 16 -11.89 2.45 11.38
N THR A 17 -11.93 3.75 11.12
CA THR A 17 -13.04 4.61 11.54
C THR A 17 -13.98 5.04 10.41
N ASP A 18 -13.47 5.17 9.18
CA ASP A 18 -14.28 5.64 8.06
C ASP A 18 -15.12 4.48 7.51
N LEU A 19 -16.40 4.73 7.30
CA LEU A 19 -17.31 3.72 6.76
C LEU A 19 -16.85 3.17 5.42
N GLU A 20 -16.13 3.97 4.67
CA GLU A 20 -15.62 3.57 3.36
C GLU A 20 -14.57 2.47 3.45
N TYR A 21 -13.82 2.41 4.55
CA TYR A 21 -12.67 1.53 4.66
C TYR A 21 -12.71 0.54 5.82
N ARG A 22 -13.51 0.80 6.85
CA ARG A 22 -13.42 -0.01 8.06
C ARG A 22 -13.82 -1.47 7.87
N TRP A 23 -14.54 -1.77 6.79
CA TRP A 23 -14.95 -3.14 6.45
C TRP A 23 -13.80 -4.01 5.97
N MET A 24 -12.69 -3.40 5.57
CA MET A 24 -11.55 -4.17 5.08
C MET A 24 -10.95 -5.05 6.17
N SER A 25 -10.32 -6.16 5.76
CA SER A 25 -9.61 -7.02 6.70
C SER A 25 -8.45 -6.28 7.34
N SER A 26 -8.08 -6.70 8.54
CA SER A 26 -6.92 -6.12 9.23
C SER A 26 -5.66 -6.32 8.40
N PHE A 27 -5.54 -7.47 7.72
CA PHE A 27 -4.38 -7.73 6.87
C PHE A 27 -4.26 -6.69 5.75
N SER A 28 -5.37 -6.38 5.08
CA SER A 28 -5.36 -5.39 4.00
C SER A 28 -4.97 -4.01 4.49
N LYS A 29 -5.42 -3.65 5.69
CA LYS A 29 -5.05 -2.37 6.31
C LYS A 29 -3.55 -2.30 6.59
N ILE A 30 -2.98 -3.38 7.11
CA ILE A 30 -1.54 -3.47 7.36
C ILE A 30 -0.78 -3.44 6.04
N LEU A 31 -1.25 -4.18 5.03
CA LEU A 31 -0.62 -4.19 3.72
C LEU A 31 -0.57 -2.78 3.12
N TYR A 32 -1.68 -2.05 3.18
CA TYR A 32 -1.71 -0.68 2.70
C TYR A 32 -0.69 0.19 3.44
N ALA A 33 -0.60 0.05 4.77
CA ALA A 33 0.33 0.82 5.59
C ALA A 33 1.79 0.55 5.19
N ILE A 34 2.11 -0.71 4.87
CA ILE A 34 3.46 -1.07 4.42
C ILE A 34 3.77 -0.43 3.07
N LEU A 35 2.83 -0.46 2.13
CA LEU A 35 3.02 0.15 0.83
C LEU A 35 3.14 1.68 0.96
N LEU A 36 2.35 2.27 1.84
CA LEU A 36 2.41 3.71 2.10
C LEU A 36 3.78 4.10 2.68
N ASP A 37 4.31 3.29 3.59
CA ASP A 37 5.64 3.52 4.15
C ASP A 37 6.71 3.46 3.05
N GLN A 38 6.60 2.48 2.15
CA GLN A 38 7.53 2.37 1.03
C GLN A 38 7.45 3.57 0.08
N SER A 39 6.26 4.16 -0.07
CA SER A 39 6.07 5.31 -0.96
C SER A 39 6.88 6.53 -0.50
N ARG A 40 7.20 6.60 0.77
CA ARG A 40 8.06 7.65 1.35
C ARG A 40 9.44 7.68 0.70
N LEU A 41 9.89 6.52 0.20
CA LEU A 41 11.21 6.35 -0.40
C LEU A 41 11.19 6.43 -1.92
N ALA A 42 10.01 6.64 -2.51
CA ALA A 42 9.83 6.52 -3.95
C ALA A 42 10.72 7.47 -4.75
N VAL A 43 10.76 8.74 -4.37
CA VAL A 43 11.57 9.73 -5.09
C VAL A 43 13.05 9.36 -5.00
N LYS A 44 13.50 9.00 -3.82
CA LYS A 44 14.91 8.63 -3.60
C LYS A 44 15.29 7.41 -4.42
N LYS A 45 14.36 6.46 -4.59
CA LYS A 45 14.61 5.23 -5.35
C LYS A 45 14.35 5.38 -6.84
N GLY A 46 13.91 6.54 -7.29
CA GLY A 46 13.62 6.78 -8.69
C GLY A 46 12.29 6.17 -9.15
N TRP A 47 11.40 5.88 -8.23
CA TRP A 47 10.07 5.34 -8.55
C TRP A 47 9.11 6.47 -8.91
N VAL A 48 9.41 7.13 -10.01
CA VAL A 48 8.61 8.25 -10.51
C VAL A 48 8.41 8.02 -12.00
N ASP A 49 7.16 8.08 -12.46
CA ASP A 49 6.88 7.87 -13.87
C ASP A 49 7.05 9.17 -14.67
N LYS A 50 6.85 9.07 -15.98
CA LYS A 50 7.05 10.23 -16.86
C LYS A 50 6.07 11.37 -16.61
N ASN A 51 4.99 11.11 -15.88
CA ASN A 51 4.00 12.13 -15.52
C ASN A 51 4.20 12.65 -14.10
N ASN A 52 5.35 12.35 -13.50
CA ASN A 52 5.70 12.73 -12.13
C ASN A 52 4.82 12.08 -11.04
N ASN A 53 4.19 10.96 -11.36
CA ASN A 53 3.47 10.20 -10.37
C ASN A 53 4.40 9.20 -9.71
N ILE A 54 4.42 9.16 -8.38
CA ILE A 54 5.24 8.19 -7.65
C ILE A 54 4.51 6.84 -7.61
N TYR A 55 5.31 5.78 -7.54
CA TYR A 55 4.80 4.43 -7.38
C TYR A 55 5.72 3.65 -6.45
N VAL A 56 5.27 2.48 -6.03
CA VAL A 56 6.05 1.58 -5.17
C VAL A 56 6.35 0.32 -5.96
N VAL A 57 7.57 -0.17 -5.87
CA VAL A 57 7.93 -1.49 -6.40
C VAL A 57 8.22 -2.40 -5.21
N PHE A 58 7.36 -3.39 -5.03
CA PHE A 58 7.53 -4.35 -3.94
C PHE A 58 7.04 -5.70 -4.47
N PRO A 59 7.94 -6.52 -5.02
CA PRO A 59 7.56 -7.81 -5.59
C PRO A 59 6.81 -8.67 -4.58
N LYS A 60 5.78 -9.35 -5.04
CA LYS A 60 4.94 -10.16 -4.15
C LYS A 60 5.74 -11.23 -3.41
N SER A 61 6.75 -11.81 -4.03
CA SER A 61 7.60 -12.80 -3.36
C SER A 61 8.32 -12.21 -2.16
N GLU A 62 8.78 -10.96 -2.28
CA GLU A 62 9.43 -10.26 -1.16
C GLU A 62 8.44 -9.91 -0.08
N LEU A 63 7.24 -9.44 -0.47
CA LEU A 63 6.17 -9.14 0.49
C LEU A 63 5.76 -10.37 1.28
N ARG A 64 5.62 -11.51 0.59
CA ARG A 64 5.26 -12.76 1.27
C ARG A 64 6.30 -13.15 2.31
N ASN A 65 7.57 -13.02 1.95
CA ASN A 65 8.64 -13.34 2.88
C ASN A 65 8.69 -12.35 4.04
N TYR A 66 8.51 -11.07 3.75
CA TYR A 66 8.50 -10.02 4.76
C TYR A 66 7.36 -10.21 5.76
N LEU A 67 6.16 -10.53 5.26
CA LEU A 67 4.97 -10.69 6.08
C LEU A 67 4.77 -12.10 6.62
N LYS A 68 5.50 -13.09 6.09
CA LYS A 68 5.33 -14.51 6.45
C LYS A 68 3.91 -14.99 6.23
N VAL A 69 3.39 -14.72 5.04
CA VAL A 69 2.02 -15.10 4.67
C VAL A 69 2.03 -15.97 3.42
N SER A 70 0.92 -16.69 3.20
CA SER A 70 0.75 -17.48 1.99
C SER A 70 0.48 -16.58 0.79
N ARG A 71 0.68 -17.14 -0.41
CA ARG A 71 0.37 -16.44 -1.65
C ARG A 71 -1.11 -16.07 -1.70
N SER A 72 -1.98 -16.99 -1.29
CA SER A 72 -3.43 -16.76 -1.29
C SER A 72 -3.82 -15.58 -0.41
N LYS A 73 -3.20 -15.48 0.76
CA LYS A 73 -3.48 -14.38 1.67
C LYS A 73 -3.04 -13.05 1.08
N LEU A 74 -1.86 -13.04 0.48
CA LEU A 74 -1.35 -11.80 -0.13
C LEU A 74 -2.21 -11.39 -1.31
N ASP A 75 -2.58 -12.35 -2.18
CA ASP A 75 -3.43 -12.04 -3.34
C ASP A 75 -4.79 -11.52 -2.91
N ALA A 76 -5.36 -12.07 -1.84
CA ALA A 76 -6.64 -11.60 -1.30
C ALA A 76 -6.51 -10.15 -0.80
N GLY A 77 -5.40 -9.82 -0.15
CA GLY A 77 -5.15 -8.45 0.32
C GLY A 77 -5.02 -7.47 -0.84
N PHE A 78 -4.27 -7.84 -1.88
CA PHE A 78 -4.16 -7.01 -3.07
C PHE A 78 -5.51 -6.82 -3.76
N TYR A 79 -6.29 -7.88 -3.88
CA TYR A 79 -7.63 -7.80 -4.48
C TYR A 79 -8.51 -6.82 -3.70
N GLU A 80 -8.50 -6.93 -2.38
CA GLU A 80 -9.31 -6.06 -1.55
C GLU A 80 -8.89 -4.60 -1.70
N LEU A 81 -7.59 -4.32 -1.71
CA LEU A 81 -7.08 -2.96 -1.86
C LEU A 81 -7.33 -2.40 -3.26
N GLU A 82 -7.15 -3.20 -4.29
CA GLU A 82 -7.24 -2.72 -5.68
C GLU A 82 -8.67 -2.72 -6.20
N GLU A 83 -9.38 -3.83 -6.03
CA GLU A 83 -10.70 -4.00 -6.64
C GLU A 83 -11.85 -3.54 -5.77
N CYS A 84 -11.73 -3.68 -4.45
CA CYS A 84 -12.82 -3.35 -3.55
C CYS A 84 -12.69 -1.94 -2.99
N ALA A 85 -11.56 -1.63 -2.36
CA ALA A 85 -11.36 -0.32 -1.73
C ALA A 85 -10.87 0.75 -2.71
N LYS A 86 -10.31 0.34 -3.85
CA LYS A 86 -9.75 1.25 -4.84
C LYS A 86 -8.66 2.15 -4.27
N LEU A 87 -7.88 1.61 -3.34
CA LEU A 87 -6.79 2.36 -2.69
C LEU A 87 -5.45 2.20 -3.39
N ILE A 88 -5.31 1.17 -4.21
CA ILE A 88 -4.10 0.98 -5.01
C ILE A 88 -4.47 0.62 -6.44
N LYS A 89 -3.51 0.81 -7.33
CA LYS A 89 -3.61 0.31 -8.70
C LYS A 89 -2.26 -0.26 -9.09
N VAL A 90 -2.25 -1.51 -9.58
CA VAL A 90 -1.02 -2.17 -10.01
C VAL A 90 -0.93 -2.11 -11.53
N VAL A 91 0.18 -1.61 -12.05
CA VAL A 91 0.41 -1.49 -13.48
C VAL A 91 1.72 -2.18 -13.83
N TYR A 92 1.69 -3.04 -14.84
CA TYR A 92 2.89 -3.70 -15.34
C TYR A 92 3.34 -2.98 -16.61
N PRO A 93 4.46 -2.22 -16.54
CA PRO A 93 4.89 -1.41 -17.69
C PRO A 93 5.28 -2.26 -18.91
N LYS A 94 5.84 -3.45 -18.65
CA LYS A 94 6.22 -4.39 -19.71
C LYS A 94 6.12 -5.81 -19.17
N PRO A 95 5.88 -6.80 -20.05
CA PRO A 95 5.90 -8.20 -19.63
C PRO A 95 7.22 -8.56 -18.95
N GLY A 96 7.16 -9.28 -17.85
CA GLY A 96 8.34 -9.70 -17.10
C GLY A 96 8.94 -8.67 -16.16
N MET A 97 8.46 -7.43 -16.17
CA MET A 97 8.90 -6.42 -15.23
C MET A 97 8.02 -6.43 -13.99
N ALA A 98 8.60 -5.97 -12.87
CA ALA A 98 7.85 -5.83 -11.63
C ALA A 98 6.71 -4.83 -11.80
N GLY A 99 5.60 -5.08 -11.14
CA GLY A 99 4.46 -4.17 -11.17
C GLY A 99 4.75 -2.88 -10.43
N ARG A 100 4.17 -1.81 -10.93
CA ARG A 100 4.19 -0.51 -10.28
C ARG A 100 2.91 -0.37 -9.46
N ILE A 101 3.05 -0.09 -8.17
CA ILE A 101 1.91 0.04 -7.28
C ILE A 101 1.68 1.52 -7.00
N TYR A 102 0.59 2.05 -7.54
CA TYR A 102 0.19 3.44 -7.31
C TYR A 102 -0.79 3.47 -6.14
N LEU A 103 -0.56 4.36 -5.20
CA LEU A 103 -1.43 4.49 -4.03
C LEU A 103 -2.29 5.73 -4.15
N ARG A 104 -3.58 5.58 -3.82
CA ARG A 104 -4.49 6.70 -3.71
C ARG A 104 -4.40 7.26 -2.29
N SER A 105 -4.40 8.59 -2.19
CA SER A 105 -4.43 9.25 -0.88
C SER A 105 -5.73 8.95 -0.15
N ILE A 106 -5.65 8.80 1.16
CA ILE A 106 -6.81 8.60 2.01
C ILE A 106 -7.15 9.92 2.68
N VAL A 107 -8.42 10.34 2.54
CA VAL A 107 -8.92 11.54 3.17
C VAL A 107 -10.07 11.14 4.09
N PRO A 108 -10.07 11.57 5.37
CA PRO A 108 -11.19 11.28 6.27
C PRO A 108 -12.50 11.84 5.73
N ALA A 109 -13.61 11.14 6.01
CA ALA A 109 -14.91 11.50 5.44
C ALA A 109 -15.30 12.95 5.77
N ASN A 110 -14.98 13.44 6.96
CA ASN A 110 -15.32 14.79 7.38
C ASN A 110 -14.49 15.87 6.69
N GLU A 111 -13.45 15.51 5.95
CA GLU A 111 -12.60 16.46 5.22
C GLU A 111 -12.86 16.43 3.72
N LYS A 112 -13.68 15.51 3.26
CA LYS A 112 -14.02 15.42 1.84
C LYS A 112 -14.99 16.54 1.47
N ARG A 113 -14.72 17.20 0.37
CA ARG A 113 -15.54 18.32 -0.13
C ARG A 113 -16.03 18.03 -1.53
#